data_22db1a77c3b61442a3fc4f83b7c92ec0
#
_entry.id   22db1a77c3b61442a3fc4f83b7c92ec0
#
_cell.length_a   1.000
_cell.length_b   1.000
_cell.length_c   1.000
_cell.angle_alpha   90.00
_cell.angle_beta   90.00
_cell.angle_gamma   90.00
#
_symmetry.space_group_name_H-M   'P 1'
#
loop_
_entity.id
_entity.type
_entity.pdbx_description
1 polymer ?
#
loop_
_entity_poly.entity_id
_entity_poly.type
_entity_poly.pdbx_seq_one_letter_code
_entity_poly.pdbx_strand_id
1 'polypeptide(L)'
;FASTEGNKQGAIGKDYRVKYSLIAFSGTISGRRAENTNLKEDDILLLDEALYKSIPLLATRSKVGQYPRLYIRLEFKDSETMLRDLRSYINIVSVKGIEDTGIRDITECSVDISRLVGYLNANKELIDKVYYFCDEALILNCNNSDVLLEEALKEFNLIKVQ
;
A
#
# COMPACT_ATOMS: atom_id res chain seq x y z
N PHE A 1 -20.13 29.15 -9.11
CA PHE A 1 -19.90 29.71 -10.45
C PHE A 1 -20.95 30.77 -10.66
N ALA A 2 -20.52 32.03 -10.72
CA ALA A 2 -21.42 33.15 -10.97
C ALA A 2 -21.74 33.22 -12.48
N SER A 3 -23.02 33.13 -12.83
CA SER A 3 -23.46 33.48 -14.17
C SER A 3 -23.70 34.99 -14.20
N THR A 4 -22.93 35.69 -14.99
CA THR A 4 -23.26 37.06 -15.38
C THR A 4 -24.42 37.03 -16.36
N GLU A 5 -25.38 37.95 -16.21
CA GLU A 5 -26.53 38.08 -17.09
C GLU A 5 -26.13 38.07 -18.57
N GLY A 6 -26.73 37.15 -19.31
CA GLY A 6 -26.67 37.12 -20.77
C GLY A 6 -25.87 35.96 -21.39
N ASN A 7 -24.97 35.30 -20.71
CA ASN A 7 -24.21 34.17 -21.26
C ASN A 7 -24.24 32.95 -20.31
N LYS A 8 -25.16 32.05 -20.57
CA LYS A 8 -25.18 30.71 -19.96
C LYS A 8 -24.10 29.84 -20.63
N GLN A 9 -22.84 30.17 -20.45
CA GLN A 9 -21.75 29.26 -20.79
C GLN A 9 -21.54 28.32 -19.59
N GLY A 10 -22.06 27.10 -19.72
CA GLY A 10 -21.70 26.01 -18.82
C GLY A 10 -20.19 25.75 -18.93
N ALA A 11 -19.48 25.77 -17.82
CA ALA A 11 -18.09 25.36 -17.80
C ALA A 11 -18.00 23.86 -18.15
N ILE A 12 -17.52 23.52 -19.35
CA ILE A 12 -17.28 22.16 -19.77
C ILE A 12 -15.88 21.78 -19.27
N GLY A 13 -15.83 21.02 -18.19
CA GLY A 13 -14.61 20.40 -17.71
C GLY A 13 -14.36 19.06 -18.41
N LYS A 14 -13.12 18.82 -18.85
CA LYS A 14 -12.70 17.49 -19.28
C LYS A 14 -12.30 16.68 -18.04
N ASP A 15 -12.92 15.51 -17.86
CA ASP A 15 -12.61 14.57 -16.78
C ASP A 15 -11.82 13.39 -17.37
N TYR A 16 -10.60 13.18 -16.90
CA TYR A 16 -9.75 12.07 -17.32
C TYR A 16 -9.72 11.06 -16.17
N ARG A 17 -10.12 9.82 -16.45
CA ARG A 17 -10.16 8.75 -15.45
C ARG A 17 -9.39 7.53 -15.90
N VAL A 18 -8.65 6.95 -14.99
CA VAL A 18 -8.12 5.59 -15.13
C VAL A 18 -9.22 4.62 -14.69
N LYS A 19 -9.42 3.55 -15.43
CA LYS A 19 -10.46 2.56 -15.09
C LYS A 19 -10.10 1.75 -13.85
N TYR A 20 -8.83 1.40 -13.73
CA TYR A 20 -8.26 0.71 -12.58
C TYR A 20 -6.82 1.15 -12.38
N SER A 21 -6.37 1.21 -11.14
CA SER A 21 -4.96 1.41 -10.80
C SER A 21 -4.66 0.84 -9.42
N LEU A 22 -3.51 0.21 -9.28
CA LEU A 22 -2.93 -0.13 -8.00
C LEU A 22 -1.88 0.93 -7.66
N ILE A 23 -2.10 1.66 -6.56
CA ILE A 23 -1.23 2.78 -6.16
C ILE A 23 -0.44 2.35 -4.95
N ALA A 24 0.89 2.47 -5.02
CA ALA A 24 1.79 2.16 -3.92
C ALA A 24 2.33 3.45 -3.27
N PHE A 25 2.24 3.51 -1.95
CA PHE A 25 2.83 4.55 -1.12
C PHE A 25 3.99 3.98 -0.32
N SER A 26 4.93 4.83 0.05
CA SER A 26 5.91 4.53 1.09
C SER A 26 6.11 5.73 2.01
N GLY A 27 6.50 5.46 3.23
CA GLY A 27 6.79 6.47 4.24
C GLY A 27 7.82 5.94 5.23
N THR A 28 8.40 6.84 6.01
CA THR A 28 9.34 6.49 7.07
C THR A 28 8.94 7.21 8.35
N ILE A 29 8.85 6.45 9.43
CA ILE A 29 8.69 6.96 10.79
C ILE A 29 10.08 6.89 11.42
N SER A 30 10.62 8.02 11.84
CA SER A 30 11.96 8.09 12.43
C SER A 30 11.87 8.31 13.94
N GLY A 31 12.31 7.33 14.72
CA GLY A 31 12.41 7.43 16.18
C GLY A 31 13.26 8.63 16.61
N ARG A 32 14.35 8.92 15.90
CA ARG A 32 15.21 10.08 16.17
C ARG A 32 14.49 11.43 16.01
N ARG A 33 13.53 11.53 15.08
CA ARG A 33 12.72 12.74 14.88
C ARG A 33 11.51 12.80 15.83
N ALA A 34 11.11 11.67 16.38
CA ALA A 34 9.99 11.56 17.31
C ALA A 34 10.21 12.43 18.57
N GLU A 35 11.46 12.56 19.05
CA GLU A 35 11.81 13.43 20.17
C GLU A 35 11.37 14.89 19.97
N ASN A 36 11.42 15.38 18.72
CA ASN A 36 11.05 16.76 18.40
C ASN A 36 9.55 16.95 18.13
N THR A 37 8.81 15.86 17.91
CA THR A 37 7.39 15.88 17.54
C THR A 37 6.49 15.33 18.64
N ASN A 38 7.06 14.85 19.76
CA ASN A 38 6.37 14.13 20.82
C ASN A 38 5.56 12.91 20.32
N LEU A 39 5.98 12.31 19.19
CA LEU A 39 5.36 11.11 18.66
C LEU A 39 5.56 9.94 19.64
N LYS A 40 4.47 9.26 19.96
CA LYS A 40 4.45 8.13 20.89
C LYS A 40 4.17 6.84 20.11
N GLU A 41 4.43 5.71 20.74
CA GLU A 41 4.16 4.39 20.16
C GLU A 41 2.66 4.20 19.86
N ASP A 42 1.78 4.67 20.73
CA ASP A 42 0.33 4.64 20.51
C ASP A 42 -0.10 5.42 19.25
N ASP A 43 0.60 6.51 18.93
CA ASP A 43 0.33 7.29 17.71
C ASP A 43 0.68 6.48 16.45
N ILE A 44 1.70 5.60 16.53
CA ILE A 44 2.10 4.74 15.41
C ILE A 44 1.05 3.64 15.20
N LEU A 45 0.55 3.04 16.27
CA LEU A 45 -0.53 2.05 16.18
C LEU A 45 -1.82 2.68 15.63
N LEU A 46 -2.13 3.91 16.05
CA LEU A 46 -3.25 4.66 15.51
C LEU A 46 -3.05 5.00 14.02
N LEU A 47 -1.81 5.28 13.58
CA LEU A 47 -1.50 5.48 12.17
C LEU A 47 -1.72 4.19 11.36
N ASP A 48 -1.29 3.02 11.87
CA ASP A 48 -1.54 1.73 11.24
C ASP A 48 -3.05 1.52 11.00
N GLU A 49 -3.86 1.74 12.04
CA GLU A 49 -5.31 1.64 11.97
C GLU A 49 -5.93 2.66 11.00
N ALA A 50 -5.45 3.91 11.05
CA ALA A 50 -5.94 4.98 10.18
C ALA A 50 -5.66 4.70 8.70
N LEU A 51 -4.48 4.19 8.34
CA LEU A 51 -4.13 3.82 6.97
C LEU A 51 -5.03 2.72 6.42
N TYR A 52 -5.43 1.79 7.26
CA TYR A 52 -6.34 0.72 6.89
C TYR A 52 -7.80 1.20 6.76
N LYS A 53 -8.31 1.96 7.75
CA LYS A 53 -9.73 2.32 7.83
C LYS A 53 -10.12 3.57 7.03
N SER A 54 -9.20 4.54 6.88
CA SER A 54 -9.54 5.83 6.27
C SER A 54 -9.83 5.75 4.78
N ILE A 55 -9.14 4.87 4.05
CA ILE A 55 -9.26 4.76 2.59
C ILE A 55 -10.69 4.39 2.16
N PRO A 56 -11.33 3.32 2.69
CA PRO A 56 -12.71 2.98 2.33
C PRO A 56 -13.72 4.05 2.77
N LEU A 57 -13.44 4.77 3.86
CA LEU A 57 -14.31 5.80 4.40
C LEU A 57 -14.24 7.12 3.64
N LEU A 58 -13.26 7.30 2.78
CA LEU A 58 -13.08 8.53 2.00
C LEU A 58 -14.07 8.57 0.82
N ALA A 59 -15.30 8.95 1.10
CA ALA A 59 -16.37 9.07 0.12
C ALA A 59 -16.30 10.41 -0.62
N THR A 60 -15.44 10.53 -1.63
CA THR A 60 -15.43 11.67 -2.56
C THR A 60 -15.82 11.21 -3.95
N ARG A 61 -16.17 12.15 -4.85
CA ARG A 61 -16.66 11.87 -6.22
C ARG A 61 -15.81 10.85 -6.99
N SER A 62 -14.50 10.84 -6.82
CA SER A 62 -13.56 9.98 -7.57
C SER A 62 -12.90 8.91 -6.71
N LYS A 63 -13.26 8.80 -5.43
CA LYS A 63 -12.56 7.94 -4.46
C LYS A 63 -13.45 6.85 -3.85
N VAL A 64 -14.70 6.76 -4.27
CA VAL A 64 -15.59 5.67 -3.88
C VAL A 64 -15.08 4.35 -4.47
N GLY A 65 -15.01 3.31 -3.64
CA GLY A 65 -14.54 1.99 -4.07
C GLY A 65 -13.01 1.80 -4.05
N GLN A 66 -12.29 2.68 -3.35
CA GLN A 66 -10.88 2.45 -3.06
C GLN A 66 -10.73 1.60 -1.79
N TYR A 67 -9.86 0.61 -1.85
CA TYR A 67 -9.59 -0.31 -0.74
C TYR A 67 -8.10 -0.50 -0.55
N PRO A 68 -7.59 -0.53 0.70
CA PRO A 68 -6.23 -0.97 0.98
C PRO A 68 -6.09 -2.44 0.59
N ARG A 69 -5.05 -2.79 -0.14
CA ARG A 69 -4.82 -4.16 -0.61
C ARG A 69 -3.69 -4.84 0.12
N LEU A 70 -2.61 -4.10 0.36
CA LEU A 70 -1.44 -4.61 1.07
C LEU A 70 -0.86 -3.48 1.93
N TYR A 71 -0.60 -3.76 3.17
CA TYR A 71 0.14 -2.91 4.08
C TYR A 71 1.28 -3.70 4.70
N ILE A 72 2.47 -3.12 4.70
CA ILE A 72 3.65 -3.69 5.36
C ILE A 72 4.40 -2.54 6.02
N ARG A 73 4.56 -2.61 7.33
CA ARG A 73 5.41 -1.73 8.12
C ARG A 73 6.48 -2.55 8.83
N LEU A 74 7.71 -2.15 8.66
CA LEU A 74 8.85 -2.76 9.33
C LEU A 74 9.19 -1.96 10.57
N GLU A 75 9.35 -2.64 11.69
CA GLU A 75 9.95 -2.10 12.91
C GLU A 75 11.38 -2.62 13.01
N PHE A 76 12.33 -1.71 13.15
CA PHE A 76 13.75 -2.06 13.22
C PHE A 76 14.19 -2.18 14.67
N LYS A 77 15.26 -2.95 14.90
CA LYS A 77 15.85 -3.14 16.24
C LYS A 77 16.53 -1.89 16.79
N ASP A 78 16.82 -0.92 15.94
CA ASP A 78 17.43 0.35 16.30
C ASP A 78 16.86 1.53 15.52
N SER A 79 17.12 2.75 15.97
CA SER A 79 16.61 3.98 15.39
C SER A 79 17.43 4.54 14.22
N GLU A 80 18.56 3.92 13.89
CA GLU A 80 19.49 4.35 12.85
C GLU A 80 19.34 3.53 11.57
N THR A 81 18.69 2.36 11.64
CA THR A 81 18.47 1.48 10.50
C THR A 81 17.49 2.10 9.52
N MET A 82 17.85 2.09 8.25
CA MET A 82 16.99 2.47 7.14
C MET A 82 17.16 1.50 5.98
N LEU A 83 16.07 0.93 5.50
CA LEU A 83 16.06 0.12 4.30
C LEU A 83 15.68 0.96 3.06
N ARG A 84 15.93 0.39 1.88
CA ARG A 84 15.51 0.99 0.61
C ARG A 84 13.97 0.96 0.50
N ASP A 85 13.45 1.80 -0.37
CA ASP A 85 12.03 1.85 -0.68
C ASP A 85 11.51 0.48 -1.14
N LEU A 86 10.61 -0.10 -0.34
CA LEU A 86 10.07 -1.44 -0.58
C LEU A 86 9.27 -1.55 -1.86
N ARG A 87 8.72 -0.44 -2.36
CA ARG A 87 7.95 -0.41 -3.62
C ARG A 87 8.77 -0.89 -4.82
N SER A 88 10.07 -0.67 -4.80
CA SER A 88 10.97 -1.13 -5.87
C SER A 88 11.16 -2.64 -5.96
N TYR A 89 10.67 -3.37 -4.95
CA TYR A 89 10.75 -4.83 -4.86
C TYR A 89 9.41 -5.54 -5.11
N ILE A 90 8.37 -4.77 -5.47
CA ILE A 90 7.03 -5.28 -5.74
C ILE A 90 6.71 -5.04 -7.22
N ASN A 91 6.18 -6.05 -7.90
CA ASN A 91 5.71 -5.94 -9.28
C ASN A 91 4.25 -6.36 -9.38
N ILE A 92 3.51 -5.69 -10.27
CA ILE A 92 2.17 -6.10 -10.66
C ILE A 92 2.31 -6.97 -11.91
N VAL A 93 1.61 -8.10 -11.91
CA VAL A 93 1.58 -9.05 -13.02
C VAL A 93 0.14 -9.22 -13.45
N SER A 94 -0.19 -8.83 -14.68
CA SER A 94 -1.51 -9.03 -15.25
C SER A 94 -1.78 -10.51 -15.55
N VAL A 95 -3.04 -10.91 -15.47
CA VAL A 95 -3.46 -12.26 -15.88
C VAL A 95 -3.19 -12.45 -17.37
N LYS A 96 -2.79 -13.65 -17.76
CA LYS A 96 -2.46 -13.98 -19.16
C LYS A 96 -3.58 -13.58 -20.13
N GLY A 97 -3.21 -12.78 -21.12
CA GLY A 97 -4.12 -12.28 -22.15
C GLY A 97 -4.72 -10.90 -21.86
N ILE A 98 -4.41 -10.31 -20.70
CA ILE A 98 -4.79 -8.94 -20.35
C ILE A 98 -3.53 -8.06 -20.41
N GLU A 99 -3.55 -7.00 -21.19
CA GLU A 99 -2.51 -5.98 -21.15
C GLU A 99 -2.64 -5.15 -19.85
N ASP A 100 -1.56 -4.61 -19.32
CA ASP A 100 -1.55 -3.84 -18.07
C ASP A 100 -2.56 -2.68 -18.08
N THR A 101 -2.72 -2.02 -19.23
CA THR A 101 -3.75 -0.98 -19.45
C THR A 101 -5.18 -1.54 -19.52
N GLY A 102 -5.28 -2.84 -19.68
CA GLY A 102 -6.53 -3.62 -19.77
C GLY A 102 -7.16 -3.96 -18.44
N ILE A 103 -6.39 -3.96 -17.34
CA ILE A 103 -6.85 -4.34 -15.99
C ILE A 103 -8.04 -3.48 -15.55
N ARG A 104 -9.07 -4.10 -14.99
CA ARG A 104 -10.30 -3.47 -14.50
C ARG A 104 -10.62 -3.81 -13.06
N ASP A 105 -10.08 -4.92 -12.57
CA ASP A 105 -10.35 -5.46 -11.24
C ASP A 105 -9.09 -6.10 -10.64
N ILE A 106 -9.07 -6.24 -9.30
CA ILE A 106 -7.95 -6.85 -8.58
C ILE A 106 -7.76 -8.33 -8.95
N THR A 107 -8.82 -9.01 -9.35
CA THR A 107 -8.78 -10.43 -9.77
C THR A 107 -8.12 -10.64 -11.13
N GLU A 108 -7.88 -9.58 -11.88
CA GLU A 108 -7.20 -9.62 -13.18
C GLU A 108 -5.68 -9.41 -13.09
N CYS A 109 -5.16 -9.28 -11.87
CA CYS A 109 -3.73 -9.15 -11.63
C CYS A 109 -3.31 -9.86 -10.34
N SER A 110 -2.03 -10.12 -10.23
CA SER A 110 -1.38 -10.55 -9.00
C SER A 110 -0.23 -9.60 -8.65
N VAL A 111 0.24 -9.68 -7.41
CA VAL A 111 1.38 -8.90 -6.94
C VAL A 111 2.53 -9.84 -6.66
N ASP A 112 3.59 -9.75 -7.45
CA ASP A 112 4.81 -10.52 -7.22
C ASP A 112 5.66 -9.85 -6.14
N ILE A 113 5.83 -10.57 -5.03
CA ILE A 113 6.61 -10.18 -3.86
C ILE A 113 7.92 -10.97 -3.73
N SER A 114 8.33 -11.74 -4.72
CA SER A 114 9.54 -12.59 -4.65
C SER A 114 10.78 -11.77 -4.29
N ARG A 115 10.97 -10.62 -4.94
CA ARG A 115 12.10 -9.72 -4.67
C ARG A 115 12.00 -9.07 -3.29
N LEU A 116 10.77 -8.75 -2.84
CA LEU A 116 10.54 -8.20 -1.51
C LEU A 116 10.92 -9.21 -0.44
N VAL A 117 10.43 -10.43 -0.53
CA VAL A 117 10.76 -11.51 0.41
C VAL A 117 12.27 -11.76 0.45
N GLY A 118 12.91 -11.85 -0.71
CA GLY A 118 14.37 -12.00 -0.78
C GLY A 118 15.13 -10.85 -0.13
N TYR A 119 14.70 -9.61 -0.35
CA TYR A 119 15.31 -8.43 0.23
C TYR A 119 15.11 -8.36 1.76
N LEU A 120 13.92 -8.66 2.25
CA LEU A 120 13.64 -8.69 3.69
C LEU A 120 14.44 -9.79 4.38
N ASN A 121 14.51 -10.99 3.81
CA ASN A 121 15.33 -12.09 4.35
C ASN A 121 16.81 -11.74 4.42
N ALA A 122 17.35 -11.05 3.42
CA ALA A 122 18.73 -10.59 3.42
C ALA A 122 19.04 -9.53 4.51
N ASN A 123 18.00 -8.87 5.04
CA ASN A 123 18.11 -7.84 6.08
C ASN A 123 17.40 -8.25 7.39
N LYS A 124 17.10 -9.54 7.56
CA LYS A 124 16.31 -10.06 8.68
C LYS A 124 16.85 -9.66 10.05
N GLU A 125 18.18 -9.64 10.20
CA GLU A 125 18.82 -9.30 11.46
C GLU A 125 18.57 -7.85 11.93
N LEU A 126 18.18 -6.95 11.03
CA LEU A 126 17.85 -5.56 11.31
C LEU A 126 16.39 -5.36 11.71
N ILE A 127 15.52 -6.31 11.37
CA ILE A 127 14.07 -6.22 11.54
C ILE A 127 13.67 -6.87 12.86
N ASP A 128 12.88 -6.17 13.67
CA ASP A 128 12.30 -6.69 14.91
C ASP A 128 10.91 -7.27 14.67
N LYS A 129 10.02 -6.47 14.05
CA LYS A 129 8.63 -6.86 13.76
C LYS A 129 8.20 -6.43 12.37
N VAL A 130 7.24 -7.15 11.82
CA VAL A 130 6.56 -6.81 10.57
C VAL A 130 5.07 -6.69 10.85
N TYR A 131 4.57 -5.47 10.80
CA TYR A 131 3.13 -5.20 10.86
C TYR A 131 2.56 -5.29 9.46
N TYR A 132 1.44 -5.95 9.31
CA TYR A 132 0.88 -6.19 7.99
C TYR A 132 -0.64 -6.23 7.97
N PHE A 133 -1.18 -5.90 6.83
CA PHE A 133 -2.53 -6.22 6.38
C PHE A 133 -2.46 -6.71 4.94
N CYS A 134 -3.22 -7.73 4.61
CA CYS A 134 -3.40 -8.21 3.25
C CYS A 134 -4.88 -8.46 3.00
N ASP A 135 -5.42 -7.86 1.96
CA ASP A 135 -6.79 -8.08 1.50
C ASP A 135 -6.91 -9.49 0.91
N GLU A 136 -7.94 -10.21 1.29
CA GLU A 136 -8.22 -11.58 0.80
C GLU A 136 -8.45 -11.66 -0.72
N ALA A 137 -8.87 -10.55 -1.34
CA ALA A 137 -9.03 -10.48 -2.79
C ALA A 137 -7.70 -10.28 -3.54
N LEU A 138 -6.60 -9.96 -2.84
CA LEU A 138 -5.29 -9.76 -3.44
C LEU A 138 -4.56 -11.09 -3.60
N ILE A 139 -4.24 -11.46 -4.83
CA ILE A 139 -3.38 -12.61 -5.12
C ILE A 139 -1.92 -12.18 -5.00
N LEU A 140 -1.20 -12.76 -4.04
CA LEU A 140 0.24 -12.62 -3.92
C LEU A 140 0.93 -13.78 -4.60
N ASN A 141 1.98 -13.46 -5.35
CA ASN A 141 2.84 -14.45 -6.00
C ASN A 141 4.26 -14.36 -5.44
N CYS A 142 4.85 -15.50 -5.14
CA CYS A 142 6.25 -15.61 -4.74
C CYS A 142 6.88 -16.81 -5.46
N ASN A 143 7.94 -16.55 -6.23
CA ASN A 143 8.65 -17.58 -7.02
C ASN A 143 7.72 -18.38 -7.95
N ASN A 144 6.83 -17.66 -8.66
CA ASN A 144 5.84 -18.21 -9.60
C ASN A 144 4.77 -19.12 -8.94
N SER A 145 4.53 -18.97 -7.66
CA SER A 145 3.48 -19.69 -6.95
C SER A 145 2.66 -18.70 -6.12
N ASP A 146 1.35 -18.92 -6.07
CA ASP A 146 0.48 -18.16 -5.18
C ASP A 146 0.82 -18.50 -3.73
N VAL A 147 0.83 -17.48 -2.87
CA VAL A 147 1.27 -17.62 -1.48
C VAL A 147 0.46 -16.70 -0.58
N LEU A 148 0.23 -17.14 0.65
CA LEU A 148 -0.24 -16.24 1.71
C LEU A 148 0.93 -15.38 2.21
N LEU A 149 0.65 -14.13 2.58
CA LEU A 149 1.69 -13.23 3.08
C LEU A 149 2.39 -13.78 4.32
N GLU A 150 1.61 -14.40 5.20
CA GLU A 150 2.08 -15.03 6.43
C GLU A 150 3.06 -16.19 6.15
N GLU A 151 2.81 -16.95 5.09
CA GLU A 151 3.70 -18.03 4.67
C GLU A 151 4.99 -17.49 4.05
N ALA A 152 4.86 -16.45 3.20
CA ALA A 152 6.01 -15.81 2.55
C ALA A 152 6.96 -15.14 3.56
N LEU A 153 6.42 -14.61 4.66
CA LEU A 153 7.14 -13.89 5.69
C LEU A 153 7.25 -14.64 7.03
N LYS A 154 7.05 -15.96 7.04
CA LYS A 154 7.04 -16.80 8.26
C LYS A 154 8.30 -16.71 9.12
N GLU A 155 9.40 -16.24 8.56
CA GLU A 155 10.68 -16.08 9.25
C GLU A 155 10.73 -14.82 10.14
N PHE A 156 9.69 -13.97 10.10
CA PHE A 156 9.59 -12.72 10.82
C PHE A 156 8.56 -12.79 11.94
N ASN A 157 8.69 -11.91 12.92
CA ASN A 157 7.68 -11.68 13.94
C ASN A 157 6.54 -10.86 13.33
N LEU A 158 5.45 -11.54 12.93
CA LEU A 158 4.33 -10.96 12.20
C LEU A 158 3.24 -10.46 13.15
N ILE A 159 2.79 -9.24 12.97
CA ILE A 159 1.70 -8.61 13.71
C ILE A 159 0.65 -8.13 12.70
N LYS A 160 -0.53 -8.73 12.74
CA LYS A 160 -1.63 -8.34 11.87
C LYS A 160 -2.28 -7.06 12.38
N VAL A 161 -2.39 -6.07 11.51
CA VAL A 161 -3.16 -4.83 11.74
C VAL A 161 -4.64 -5.12 11.51
N GLN A 162 -5.49 -4.70 12.46
CA GLN A 162 -6.95 -4.91 12.43
C GLN A 162 -7.69 -3.59 12.28
#